data_1c58bca05e10fb63d4a4c5647566dfb2
#
_entry.id   1c58bca05e10fb63d4a4c5647566dfb2
#
_cell.length_a   1.000
_cell.length_b   1.000
_cell.length_c   1.000
_cell.angle_alpha   90.00
_cell.angle_beta   90.00
_cell.angle_gamma   90.00
#
_symmetry.space_group_name_H-M   'P 1'
#
loop_
_entity.id
_entity.type
_entity.pdbx_description
1 polymer ?
#
loop_
_entity_poly.entity_id
_entity_poly.type
_entity_poly.pdbx_seq_one_letter_code
_entity_poly.pdbx_strand_id
1 'polypeptide(L)'
;VTYQDFDGAGQQTTQTEQVKTAITNGATVLLVNLVETASDDAANEIVSAAKDADIPVIFFNREVSNDVVNSYEKCAFVGTDAAEAGHLQGQMIGNYLLENYEACDLNGDGKISYIMFKGQEGNPEAEYRTQYAVEDCDALLTENGKEPLEFYDPANTDKYLVDRNGTWAASASNEYMTTA
;
A
#
# COMPACT_ATOMS: atom_id res chain seq x y z
N VAL A 1 6.04 -22.77 -23.27
CA VAL A 1 5.22 -22.42 -22.10
C VAL A 1 3.93 -21.81 -22.61
N THR A 2 2.80 -22.37 -22.20
CA THR A 2 1.48 -21.76 -22.44
C THR A 2 1.03 -21.07 -21.16
N TYR A 3 0.38 -19.92 -21.28
CA TYR A 3 -0.20 -19.21 -20.15
C TYR A 3 -1.65 -18.84 -20.45
N GLN A 4 -2.42 -18.61 -19.42
CA GLN A 4 -3.78 -18.11 -19.47
C GLN A 4 -3.93 -16.99 -18.44
N ASP A 5 -4.44 -15.85 -18.87
CA ASP A 5 -4.72 -14.69 -18.02
C ASP A 5 -6.16 -14.73 -17.53
N PHE A 6 -6.33 -14.30 -16.28
CA PHE A 6 -7.62 -14.08 -15.67
C PHE A 6 -7.65 -12.69 -15.05
N ASP A 7 -8.73 -11.96 -15.24
CA ASP A 7 -8.97 -10.66 -14.60
C ASP A 7 -9.97 -10.84 -13.45
N GLY A 8 -9.50 -10.61 -12.23
CA GLY A 8 -10.34 -10.61 -11.03
C GLY A 8 -11.30 -9.41 -10.93
N ALA A 9 -11.14 -8.42 -11.82
CA ALA A 9 -11.98 -7.21 -11.92
C ALA A 9 -12.17 -6.49 -10.58
N GLY A 10 -11.13 -6.50 -9.72
CA GLY A 10 -11.20 -5.92 -8.39
C GLY A 10 -12.10 -6.69 -7.39
N GLN A 11 -12.49 -7.92 -7.71
CA GLN A 11 -13.36 -8.75 -6.88
C GLN A 11 -12.62 -10.01 -6.41
N GLN A 12 -12.36 -10.12 -5.12
CA GLN A 12 -11.63 -11.26 -4.56
C GLN A 12 -12.35 -12.58 -4.79
N THR A 13 -13.67 -12.64 -4.66
CA THR A 13 -14.45 -13.84 -4.91
C THR A 13 -14.28 -14.33 -6.34
N THR A 14 -14.28 -13.41 -7.31
CA THR A 14 -14.02 -13.73 -8.72
C THR A 14 -12.62 -14.31 -8.91
N GLN A 15 -11.59 -13.69 -8.30
CA GLN A 15 -10.23 -14.17 -8.37
C GLN A 15 -10.08 -15.58 -7.79
N THR A 16 -10.68 -15.84 -6.64
CA THR A 16 -10.65 -17.17 -6.01
C THR A 16 -11.28 -18.25 -6.91
N GLU A 17 -12.41 -17.97 -7.54
CA GLU A 17 -13.05 -18.90 -8.49
C GLU A 17 -12.20 -19.11 -9.75
N GLN A 18 -11.53 -18.07 -10.23
CA GLN A 18 -10.60 -18.16 -11.36
C GLN A 18 -9.38 -19.01 -11.01
N VAL A 19 -8.84 -18.91 -9.81
CA VAL A 19 -7.75 -19.77 -9.32
C VAL A 19 -8.18 -21.24 -9.34
N LYS A 20 -9.34 -21.57 -8.79
CA LYS A 20 -9.90 -22.94 -8.80
C LYS A 20 -10.11 -23.45 -10.24
N THR A 21 -10.57 -22.57 -11.11
CA THR A 21 -10.73 -22.88 -12.54
C THR A 21 -9.39 -23.15 -13.22
N ALA A 22 -8.38 -22.34 -12.98
CA ALA A 22 -7.04 -22.53 -13.52
C ALA A 22 -6.45 -23.88 -13.09
N ILE A 23 -6.58 -24.24 -11.82
CA ILE A 23 -6.14 -25.53 -11.29
C ILE A 23 -6.87 -26.69 -11.99
N THR A 24 -8.20 -26.58 -12.11
CA THR A 24 -9.02 -27.60 -12.79
C THR A 24 -8.63 -27.78 -14.27
N ASN A 25 -8.22 -26.68 -14.92
CA ASN A 25 -7.76 -26.68 -16.30
C ASN A 25 -6.29 -27.18 -16.47
N GLY A 26 -5.65 -27.60 -15.37
CA GLY A 26 -4.32 -28.20 -15.40
C GLY A 26 -3.18 -27.18 -15.30
N ALA A 27 -3.39 -26.05 -14.65
CA ALA A 27 -2.30 -25.13 -14.32
C ALA A 27 -1.22 -25.86 -13.51
N THR A 28 0.04 -25.60 -13.86
CA THR A 28 1.22 -26.18 -13.18
C THR A 28 1.95 -25.17 -12.32
N VAL A 29 1.55 -23.91 -12.37
CA VAL A 29 2.01 -22.81 -11.53
C VAL A 29 0.95 -21.70 -11.52
N LEU A 30 0.78 -21.05 -10.40
CA LEU A 30 -0.08 -19.87 -10.27
C LEU A 30 0.79 -18.63 -10.07
N LEU A 31 0.51 -17.58 -10.84
CA LEU A 31 1.06 -16.23 -10.63
C LEU A 31 -0.12 -15.34 -10.23
N VAL A 32 -0.07 -14.80 -9.01
CA VAL A 32 -1.24 -14.12 -8.43
C VAL A 32 -0.90 -12.70 -8.00
N ASN A 33 -1.56 -11.71 -8.61
CA ASN A 33 -1.64 -10.36 -8.07
C ASN A 33 -2.92 -10.30 -7.22
N LEU A 34 -2.77 -10.41 -5.90
CA LEU A 34 -3.91 -10.56 -4.99
C LEU A 34 -4.81 -9.31 -5.02
N VAL A 35 -6.11 -9.51 -5.08
CA VAL A 35 -7.09 -8.40 -5.08
C VAL A 35 -7.24 -7.81 -3.68
N GLU A 36 -7.48 -8.67 -2.69
CA GLU A 36 -7.70 -8.25 -1.29
C GLU A 36 -6.49 -8.56 -0.44
N THR A 37 -5.90 -7.52 0.16
CA THR A 37 -4.69 -7.63 0.99
C THR A 37 -4.87 -7.11 2.42
N ALA A 38 -6.09 -6.68 2.78
CA ALA A 38 -6.37 -6.18 4.13
C ALA A 38 -6.35 -7.28 5.21
N SER A 39 -6.47 -8.55 4.81
CA SER A 39 -6.28 -9.72 5.68
C SER A 39 -5.61 -10.83 4.90
N ASP A 40 -5.06 -11.82 5.62
CA ASP A 40 -4.44 -13.00 5.04
C ASP A 40 -5.45 -14.04 4.50
N ASP A 41 -6.74 -13.86 4.74
CA ASP A 41 -7.76 -14.87 4.44
C ASP A 41 -7.79 -15.26 2.96
N ALA A 42 -7.78 -14.26 2.08
CA ALA A 42 -7.81 -14.48 0.64
C ALA A 42 -6.54 -15.19 0.13
N ALA A 43 -5.38 -14.78 0.62
CA ALA A 43 -4.11 -15.40 0.27
C ALA A 43 -4.04 -16.85 0.77
N ASN A 44 -4.48 -17.08 2.01
CA ASN A 44 -4.53 -18.44 2.59
C ASN A 44 -5.48 -19.37 1.83
N GLU A 45 -6.61 -18.89 1.33
CA GLU A 45 -7.51 -19.70 0.51
C GLU A 45 -6.84 -20.12 -0.81
N ILE A 46 -6.13 -19.20 -1.46
CA ILE A 46 -5.38 -19.47 -2.68
C ILE A 46 -4.23 -20.46 -2.42
N VAL A 47 -3.46 -20.25 -1.35
CA VAL A 47 -2.37 -21.15 -0.95
C VAL A 47 -2.91 -22.54 -0.65
N SER A 48 -4.04 -22.66 0.05
CA SER A 48 -4.68 -23.96 0.31
C SER A 48 -5.04 -24.68 -0.98
N ALA A 49 -5.66 -24.00 -1.93
CA ALA A 49 -6.01 -24.59 -3.23
C ALA A 49 -4.76 -25.03 -4.02
N ALA A 50 -3.68 -24.24 -4.02
CA ALA A 50 -2.43 -24.58 -4.66
C ALA A 50 -1.75 -25.79 -3.99
N LYS A 51 -1.77 -25.85 -2.65
CA LYS A 51 -1.23 -26.96 -1.86
C LYS A 51 -1.97 -28.25 -2.10
N ASP A 52 -3.30 -28.23 -2.16
CA ASP A 52 -4.14 -29.39 -2.45
C ASP A 52 -3.87 -29.96 -3.85
N ALA A 53 -3.52 -29.08 -4.79
CA ALA A 53 -3.15 -29.46 -6.16
C ALA A 53 -1.64 -29.78 -6.33
N ASP A 54 -0.84 -29.61 -5.30
CA ASP A 54 0.63 -29.78 -5.28
C ASP A 54 1.37 -28.89 -6.30
N ILE A 55 0.87 -27.67 -6.58
CA ILE A 55 1.47 -26.74 -7.54
C ILE A 55 2.02 -25.49 -6.85
N PRO A 56 3.09 -24.87 -7.40
CA PRO A 56 3.61 -23.61 -6.89
C PRO A 56 2.62 -22.46 -7.04
N VAL A 57 2.63 -21.54 -6.06
CA VAL A 57 1.97 -20.24 -6.14
C VAL A 57 2.98 -19.15 -5.87
N ILE A 58 3.02 -18.16 -6.75
CA ILE A 58 3.87 -16.97 -6.64
C ILE A 58 2.96 -15.76 -6.61
N PHE A 59 2.91 -15.11 -5.46
CA PHE A 59 2.29 -13.80 -5.33
C PHE A 59 3.24 -12.74 -5.86
N PHE A 60 2.71 -11.69 -6.48
CA PHE A 60 3.53 -10.59 -6.97
C PHE A 60 2.82 -9.23 -6.84
N ASN A 61 3.60 -8.16 -6.85
CA ASN A 61 3.17 -6.77 -6.76
C ASN A 61 2.59 -6.40 -5.38
N ARG A 62 1.41 -6.91 -5.02
CA ARG A 62 0.79 -6.65 -3.71
C ARG A 62 1.33 -7.62 -2.68
N GLU A 63 1.84 -7.05 -1.59
CA GLU A 63 2.47 -7.81 -0.53
C GLU A 63 1.48 -8.75 0.18
N VAL A 64 1.94 -9.95 0.45
CA VAL A 64 1.31 -10.93 1.35
C VAL A 64 2.22 -11.18 2.53
N SER A 65 1.64 -11.53 3.68
CA SER A 65 2.42 -11.72 4.90
C SER A 65 3.43 -12.88 4.80
N ASN A 66 4.50 -12.77 5.58
CA ASN A 66 5.48 -13.85 5.71
C ASN A 66 4.85 -15.14 6.24
N ASP A 67 3.79 -15.06 7.04
CA ASP A 67 3.08 -16.23 7.56
C ASP A 67 2.39 -16.99 6.43
N VAL A 68 1.77 -16.28 5.48
CA VAL A 68 1.20 -16.87 4.28
C VAL A 68 2.27 -17.54 3.43
N VAL A 69 3.36 -16.82 3.13
CA VAL A 69 4.45 -17.35 2.29
C VAL A 69 5.07 -18.59 2.91
N ASN A 70 5.32 -18.57 4.21
CA ASN A 70 5.96 -19.68 4.93
C ASN A 70 5.00 -20.86 5.22
N SER A 71 3.70 -20.71 4.96
CA SER A 71 2.71 -21.79 5.19
C SER A 71 2.78 -22.93 4.17
N TYR A 72 3.47 -22.72 3.05
CA TYR A 72 3.61 -23.70 1.98
C TYR A 72 4.99 -23.58 1.30
N GLU A 73 5.73 -24.70 1.21
CA GLU A 73 7.10 -24.74 0.66
C GLU A 73 7.23 -24.33 -0.82
N LYS A 74 6.11 -24.39 -1.58
CA LYS A 74 6.03 -23.94 -2.97
C LYS A 74 5.32 -22.59 -3.11
N CYS A 75 5.27 -21.80 -2.04
CA CYS A 75 4.77 -20.43 -2.05
C CYS A 75 5.94 -19.44 -2.06
N ALA A 76 5.80 -18.35 -2.81
CA ALA A 76 6.77 -17.26 -2.83
C ALA A 76 6.05 -15.91 -3.05
N PHE A 77 6.71 -14.84 -2.63
CA PHE A 77 6.32 -13.46 -2.97
C PHE A 77 7.45 -12.76 -3.72
N VAL A 78 7.07 -12.02 -4.76
CA VAL A 78 7.99 -11.17 -5.55
C VAL A 78 7.40 -9.77 -5.65
N GLY A 79 8.00 -8.83 -4.96
CA GLY A 79 7.56 -7.45 -4.93
C GLY A 79 8.55 -6.55 -4.19
N THR A 80 8.14 -5.31 -3.96
CA THR A 80 8.87 -4.36 -3.12
C THR A 80 8.46 -4.53 -1.65
N ASP A 81 9.35 -4.14 -0.75
CA ASP A 81 9.01 -3.90 0.65
C ASP A 81 8.21 -2.59 0.75
N ALA A 82 6.95 -2.70 1.13
CA ALA A 82 6.06 -1.54 1.20
C ALA A 82 6.48 -0.56 2.31
N ALA A 83 7.06 -1.06 3.41
CA ALA A 83 7.57 -0.24 4.50
C ALA A 83 8.80 0.55 4.06
N GLU A 84 9.75 -0.09 3.35
CA GLU A 84 10.93 0.59 2.79
C GLU A 84 10.54 1.76 1.88
N ALA A 85 9.52 1.57 1.03
CA ALA A 85 9.01 2.63 0.17
C ALA A 85 8.47 3.82 0.98
N GLY A 86 7.79 3.57 2.10
CA GLY A 86 7.31 4.59 3.03
C GLY A 86 8.46 5.35 3.70
N HIS A 87 9.45 4.64 4.21
CA HIS A 87 10.66 5.24 4.83
C HIS A 87 11.44 6.11 3.85
N LEU A 88 11.69 5.63 2.64
CA LEU A 88 12.36 6.42 1.61
C LEU A 88 11.58 7.69 1.26
N GLN A 89 10.26 7.61 1.19
CA GLN A 89 9.39 8.77 0.94
C GLN A 89 9.51 9.80 2.07
N GLY A 90 9.46 9.40 3.33
CA GLY A 90 9.63 10.27 4.48
C GLY A 90 11.00 10.96 4.52
N GLN A 91 12.07 10.21 4.24
CA GLN A 91 13.42 10.75 4.14
C GLN A 91 13.57 11.77 3.00
N MET A 92 13.00 11.47 1.83
CA MET A 92 13.03 12.42 0.69
C MET A 92 12.32 13.72 1.02
N ILE A 93 11.13 13.64 1.61
CA ILE A 93 10.34 14.81 2.00
C ILE A 93 11.09 15.60 3.07
N GLY A 94 11.54 14.95 4.14
CA GLY A 94 12.25 15.59 5.23
C GLY A 94 13.52 16.31 4.80
N ASN A 95 14.34 15.68 3.94
CA ASN A 95 15.53 16.32 3.40
C ASN A 95 15.19 17.55 2.56
N TYR A 96 14.18 17.44 1.68
CA TYR A 96 13.74 18.58 0.87
C TYR A 96 13.24 19.74 1.74
N LEU A 97 12.45 19.44 2.77
CA LEU A 97 11.92 20.46 3.67
C LEU A 97 13.01 21.12 4.51
N LEU A 98 14.03 20.38 4.97
CA LEU A 98 15.16 20.96 5.68
C LEU A 98 15.94 21.96 4.82
N GLU A 99 16.14 21.66 3.54
CA GLU A 99 16.82 22.55 2.60
C GLU A 99 15.98 23.78 2.23
N ASN A 100 14.65 23.70 2.32
CA ASN A 100 13.71 24.72 1.83
C ASN A 100 12.72 25.18 2.90
N TYR A 101 13.02 25.02 4.19
CA TYR A 101 12.07 25.18 5.28
C TYR A 101 11.34 26.54 5.26
N GLU A 102 12.09 27.64 5.14
CA GLU A 102 11.53 28.99 5.10
C GLU A 102 10.62 29.24 3.87
N ALA A 103 10.90 28.57 2.77
CA ALA A 103 10.07 28.70 1.56
C ALA A 103 8.81 27.83 1.62
N CYS A 104 8.81 26.79 2.44
CA CYS A 104 7.67 25.90 2.66
C CYS A 104 6.79 26.33 3.82
N ASP A 105 7.31 27.12 4.76
CA ASP A 105 6.54 27.79 5.82
C ASP A 105 5.86 29.04 5.25
N LEU A 106 4.73 28.84 4.58
CA LEU A 106 4.06 29.88 3.79
C LEU A 106 3.44 31.01 4.63
N ASN A 107 3.08 30.71 5.88
CA ASN A 107 2.46 31.68 6.80
C ASN A 107 3.46 32.28 7.81
N GLY A 108 4.68 31.75 7.88
CA GLY A 108 5.76 32.23 8.73
C GLY A 108 5.56 31.92 10.21
N ASP A 109 4.79 30.91 10.56
CA ASP A 109 4.53 30.52 11.95
C ASP A 109 5.54 29.51 12.52
N GLY A 110 6.51 29.09 11.70
CA GLY A 110 7.55 28.14 12.08
C GLY A 110 7.14 26.68 11.91
N LYS A 111 6.00 26.42 11.25
CA LYS A 111 5.48 25.08 10.99
C LYS A 111 5.19 24.87 9.52
N ILE A 112 5.17 23.62 9.11
CA ILE A 112 4.78 23.24 7.75
C ILE A 112 3.52 22.40 7.82
N SER A 113 2.43 22.94 7.24
CA SER A 113 1.17 22.21 7.12
C SER A 113 1.16 21.30 5.91
N TYR A 114 0.52 20.14 6.04
CA TYR A 114 0.40 19.17 4.95
C TYR A 114 -1.01 18.61 4.78
N ILE A 115 -1.29 18.11 3.58
CA ILE A 115 -2.45 17.28 3.26
C ILE A 115 -1.94 15.91 2.82
N MET A 116 -2.50 14.83 3.36
CA MET A 116 -2.17 13.45 3.00
C MET A 116 -3.40 12.77 2.42
N PHE A 117 -3.26 12.19 1.24
CA PHE A 117 -4.28 11.33 0.64
C PHE A 117 -3.83 9.89 0.72
N LYS A 118 -4.59 9.09 1.48
CA LYS A 118 -4.39 7.67 1.61
C LYS A 118 -5.25 6.94 0.57
N GLY A 119 -4.68 5.93 -0.08
CA GLY A 119 -5.41 5.09 -1.00
C GLY A 119 -6.29 4.05 -0.29
N GLN A 120 -6.30 2.83 -0.79
CA GLN A 120 -7.10 1.75 -0.24
C GLN A 120 -6.66 1.41 1.18
N GLU A 121 -7.58 1.49 2.15
CA GLU A 121 -7.31 1.06 3.52
C GLU A 121 -7.03 -0.45 3.60
N GLY A 122 -6.14 -0.82 4.51
CA GLY A 122 -5.67 -2.19 4.66
C GLY A 122 -4.71 -2.67 3.57
N ASN A 123 -4.44 -1.86 2.56
CA ASN A 123 -3.41 -2.16 1.59
C ASN A 123 -2.04 -1.75 2.15
N PRO A 124 -1.07 -2.68 2.33
CA PRO A 124 0.23 -2.38 2.94
C PRO A 124 0.96 -1.19 2.32
N GLU A 125 0.91 -1.05 1.00
CA GLU A 125 1.52 0.09 0.30
C GLU A 125 0.88 1.43 0.68
N ALA A 126 -0.44 1.48 0.84
CA ALA A 126 -1.13 2.68 1.26
C ALA A 126 -0.88 2.98 2.75
N GLU A 127 -0.92 1.93 3.60
CA GLU A 127 -0.70 2.08 5.03
C GLU A 127 0.70 2.62 5.34
N TYR A 128 1.75 1.93 4.89
CA TYR A 128 3.12 2.28 5.21
C TYR A 128 3.59 3.59 4.57
N ARG A 129 3.17 3.88 3.34
CA ARG A 129 3.47 5.18 2.72
C ARG A 129 2.78 6.33 3.42
N THR A 130 1.56 6.14 3.90
CA THR A 130 0.85 7.16 4.68
C THR A 130 1.52 7.39 6.03
N GLN A 131 1.91 6.32 6.71
CA GLN A 131 2.53 6.37 8.03
C GLN A 131 3.96 6.92 7.97
N TYR A 132 4.85 6.23 7.30
CA TYR A 132 6.29 6.54 7.36
C TYR A 132 6.68 7.79 6.59
N ALA A 133 5.89 8.23 5.60
CA ALA A 133 6.13 9.51 4.95
C ALA A 133 6.09 10.68 5.94
N VAL A 134 5.24 10.59 6.95
CA VAL A 134 5.12 11.62 8.01
C VAL A 134 6.07 11.33 9.16
N GLU A 135 6.10 10.12 9.69
CA GLU A 135 6.92 9.77 10.85
C GLU A 135 8.42 10.00 10.63
N ASP A 136 8.97 9.56 9.51
CA ASP A 136 10.40 9.74 9.21
C ASP A 136 10.73 11.20 8.87
N CYS A 137 9.79 11.90 8.21
CA CYS A 137 9.94 13.34 7.98
C CYS A 137 9.96 14.09 9.30
N ASP A 138 9.03 13.84 10.22
CA ASP A 138 8.94 14.45 11.53
C ASP A 138 10.20 14.18 12.38
N ALA A 139 10.73 12.95 12.31
CA ALA A 139 11.97 12.60 12.98
C ALA A 139 13.13 13.46 12.46
N LEU A 140 13.30 13.57 11.13
CA LEU A 140 14.35 14.39 10.53
C LEU A 140 14.20 15.87 10.87
N LEU A 141 12.99 16.41 10.81
CA LEU A 141 12.72 17.81 11.17
C LEU A 141 13.08 18.07 12.63
N THR A 142 12.62 17.21 13.53
CA THR A 142 12.85 17.33 14.99
C THR A 142 14.32 17.22 15.35
N GLU A 143 15.05 16.28 14.77
CA GLU A 143 16.51 16.14 14.93
C GLU A 143 17.28 17.39 14.52
N ASN A 144 16.74 18.16 13.59
CA ASN A 144 17.31 19.42 13.11
C ASN A 144 16.71 20.68 13.75
N GLY A 145 15.98 20.51 14.87
CA GLY A 145 15.43 21.61 15.67
C GLY A 145 14.28 22.35 15.00
N LYS A 146 13.57 21.67 14.10
CA LYS A 146 12.36 22.18 13.47
C LYS A 146 11.12 21.53 14.12
N GLU A 147 9.97 22.19 13.98
CA GLU A 147 8.69 21.62 14.40
C GLU A 147 8.28 20.48 13.46
N PRO A 148 7.59 19.45 13.98
CA PRO A 148 7.03 18.38 13.15
C PRO A 148 5.95 18.92 12.21
N LEU A 149 5.61 18.16 11.18
CA LEU A 149 4.55 18.47 10.24
C LEU A 149 3.19 18.60 10.94
N GLU A 150 2.38 19.55 10.54
CA GLU A 150 1.03 19.74 11.06
C GLU A 150 -0.01 19.39 9.98
N PHE A 151 -0.93 18.46 10.28
CA PHE A 151 -2.01 18.18 9.34
C PHE A 151 -2.94 19.39 9.24
N TYR A 152 -3.34 19.77 8.02
CA TYR A 152 -4.06 21.03 7.74
C TYR A 152 -5.38 21.19 8.52
N ASP A 153 -6.05 20.08 8.85
CA ASP A 153 -7.28 20.05 9.63
C ASP A 153 -7.01 19.47 11.03
N PRO A 154 -6.92 20.30 12.08
CA PRO A 154 -6.64 19.83 13.43
C PRO A 154 -7.79 19.00 14.03
N ALA A 155 -8.98 19.01 13.43
CA ALA A 155 -10.10 18.18 13.87
C ALA A 155 -10.00 16.74 13.31
N ASN A 156 -9.21 16.51 12.26
CA ASN A 156 -8.97 15.19 11.71
C ASN A 156 -7.86 14.49 12.50
N THR A 157 -8.24 13.55 13.36
CA THR A 157 -7.32 12.79 14.21
C THR A 157 -6.50 11.75 13.46
N ASP A 158 -6.97 11.30 12.30
CA ASP A 158 -6.28 10.30 11.47
C ASP A 158 -5.12 10.91 10.69
N LYS A 159 -5.15 12.24 10.50
CA LYS A 159 -4.13 13.01 9.77
C LYS A 159 -3.93 12.60 8.31
N TYR A 160 -4.97 12.03 7.72
CA TYR A 160 -5.06 11.76 6.29
C TYR A 160 -6.52 11.80 5.81
N LEU A 161 -6.68 11.89 4.50
CA LEU A 161 -7.97 11.80 3.83
C LEU A 161 -8.00 10.51 3.03
N VAL A 162 -9.05 9.72 3.21
CA VAL A 162 -9.24 8.48 2.44
C VAL A 162 -9.82 8.82 1.08
N ASP A 163 -9.24 8.25 0.02
CA ASP A 163 -9.87 8.27 -1.29
C ASP A 163 -11.22 7.57 -1.21
N ARG A 164 -12.28 8.30 -1.48
CA ARG A 164 -13.64 7.76 -1.54
C ARG A 164 -13.71 6.65 -2.57
N ASN A 165 -13.94 5.43 -2.10
CA ASN A 165 -14.03 4.18 -2.85
C ASN A 165 -12.70 3.46 -3.15
N GLY A 166 -11.56 3.91 -2.66
CA GLY A 166 -10.26 3.27 -2.92
C GLY A 166 -9.91 3.19 -4.40
N THR A 167 -10.37 4.16 -5.18
CA THR A 167 -10.24 4.13 -6.64
C THR A 167 -8.90 4.64 -7.16
N TRP A 168 -8.05 5.21 -6.26
CA TRP A 168 -6.77 5.85 -6.64
C TRP A 168 -6.94 6.97 -7.68
N ALA A 169 -8.14 7.54 -7.77
CA ALA A 169 -8.48 8.53 -8.78
C ALA A 169 -8.06 9.94 -8.35
N ALA A 170 -7.31 10.63 -9.19
CA ALA A 170 -6.94 12.03 -8.98
C ALA A 170 -8.15 12.96 -8.78
N SER A 171 -9.33 12.59 -9.27
CA SER A 171 -10.56 13.35 -9.09
C SER A 171 -10.99 13.45 -7.63
N ALA A 172 -10.78 12.39 -6.82
CA ALA A 172 -11.10 12.41 -5.41
C ALA A 172 -10.19 13.38 -4.65
N SER A 173 -8.88 13.38 -4.92
CA SER A 173 -7.94 14.32 -4.34
C SER A 173 -8.25 15.77 -4.74
N ASN A 174 -8.62 16.01 -6.00
CA ASN A 174 -9.01 17.33 -6.46
C ASN A 174 -10.26 17.88 -5.76
N GLU A 175 -11.23 17.03 -5.45
CA GLU A 175 -12.42 17.43 -4.70
C GLU A 175 -12.05 17.96 -3.32
N TYR A 176 -11.14 17.28 -2.61
CA TYR A 176 -10.66 17.73 -1.31
C TYR A 176 -9.85 19.03 -1.41
N MET A 177 -8.94 19.12 -2.39
CA MET A 177 -8.10 20.31 -2.58
C MET A 177 -8.88 21.58 -2.92
N THR A 178 -10.08 21.45 -3.49
CA THR A 178 -10.94 22.60 -3.79
C THR A 178 -11.80 23.05 -2.61
N THR A 179 -11.88 22.26 -1.55
CA THR A 179 -12.69 22.53 -0.37
C THR A 179 -11.87 22.81 0.90
N ALA A 180 -10.57 22.50 0.85
CA ALA A 180 -9.60 22.85 1.88
C ALA A 180 -9.02 24.23 1.65
#